data_f0646b55d68525457c5bebe29ac8784c
#
_entry.id   f0646b55d68525457c5bebe29ac8784c
#
_cell.length_a   1.000
_cell.length_b   1.000
_cell.length_c   1.000
_cell.angle_alpha   90.00
_cell.angle_beta   90.00
_cell.angle_gamma   90.00
#
_symmetry.space_group_name_H-M   'P 1'
#
loop_
_entity.id
_entity.type
_entity.pdbx_description
1 polymer ?
#
loop_
_entity_poly.entity_id
_entity_poly.type
_entity_poly.pdbx_seq_one_letter_code
_entity_poly.pdbx_strand_id
1 'polypeptide(L)'
;VLGSPVAGIASDEILDGTPAIEEIVRRYVGDPEYSNLPRKFKSAVSGSPRQDVAHEINCVSFVGVVHPERGPGFDVWVGGGLSTNPMVAQRLGAWVPLDEVPDVWEGIIKIYRDYGYRRLRNRARLKFLMADWGPEKFREVLEQEYLGRSLIDGPAPGAPTGRRDHVGISAQTDGLFYVGAAPTVGRISGTILAGIADLMAEHGTQRLRLTAQQKLVILDVAEPEGLADGLEALGLQVRPSEFRRGAMACTGIEFCKLAIVETKARTAELVDSLETQFGQKLEGTELSIHVNGCPNSCARFQIADIGFKGSLVPDADGEMVEGFQVHLGGRLGPDAGFGRKLRALKVTADEMPAYVERVLQNFSDERDGAESFADWVERAQEESLR
;
A
#
# COMPACT_ATOMS: atom_id res chain seq x y z
N VAL A 1 3.74 8.38 11.14
CA VAL A 1 2.75 8.89 10.18
C VAL A 1 3.31 8.76 8.77
N LEU A 2 2.55 8.25 7.82
CA LEU A 2 2.94 8.09 6.43
C LEU A 2 2.37 9.25 5.61
N GLY A 3 3.18 9.82 4.70
CA GLY A 3 2.75 10.82 3.73
C GLY A 3 2.97 10.40 2.29
N SER A 4 2.49 11.20 1.34
CA SER A 4 2.84 11.05 -0.07
C SER A 4 4.34 11.26 -0.28
N PRO A 5 5.01 10.44 -1.09
CA PRO A 5 6.44 10.66 -1.40
C PRO A 5 6.67 11.92 -2.26
N VAL A 6 5.62 12.46 -2.87
CA VAL A 6 5.68 13.65 -3.73
C VAL A 6 4.90 14.83 -3.13
N ALA A 7 4.60 14.79 -1.82
CA ALA A 7 3.91 15.87 -1.12
C ALA A 7 4.66 17.19 -1.25
N GLY A 8 3.91 18.25 -1.57
CA GLY A 8 4.39 19.61 -1.74
C GLY A 8 5.08 19.89 -3.07
N ILE A 9 5.15 18.89 -3.98
CA ILE A 9 5.86 19.06 -5.26
C ILE A 9 5.10 18.59 -6.49
N ALA A 10 4.22 17.59 -6.36
CA ALA A 10 3.49 17.06 -7.51
C ALA A 10 2.52 18.12 -8.09
N SER A 11 2.51 18.25 -9.42
CA SER A 11 1.67 19.25 -10.11
C SER A 11 0.18 18.94 -10.04
N ASP A 12 -0.18 17.69 -9.73
CA ASP A 12 -1.58 17.22 -9.61
C ASP A 12 -2.08 17.15 -8.15
N GLU A 13 -1.27 17.56 -7.17
CA GLU A 13 -1.63 17.46 -5.75
C GLU A 13 -2.79 18.41 -5.38
N ILE A 14 -3.76 17.91 -4.61
CA ILE A 14 -4.89 18.71 -4.11
C ILE A 14 -4.41 19.71 -3.04
N LEU A 15 -3.60 19.23 -2.10
CA LEU A 15 -2.94 20.03 -1.07
C LEU A 15 -1.76 19.26 -0.44
N ASP A 16 -0.75 20.02 0.02
CA ASP A 16 0.39 19.43 0.73
C ASP A 16 0.02 19.00 2.16
N GLY A 17 0.09 17.71 2.44
CA GLY A 17 -0.16 17.15 3.77
C GLY A 17 1.04 17.18 4.72
N THR A 18 2.21 17.61 4.26
CA THR A 18 3.45 17.61 5.05
C THR A 18 3.35 18.41 6.35
N PRO A 19 2.79 19.66 6.35
CA PRO A 19 2.69 20.44 7.59
C PRO A 19 1.88 19.73 8.68
N ALA A 20 0.79 19.06 8.32
CA ALA A 20 -0.01 18.28 9.28
C ALA A 20 0.77 17.08 9.84
N ILE A 21 1.53 16.38 8.99
CA ILE A 21 2.38 15.25 9.42
C ILE A 21 3.46 15.73 10.41
N GLU A 22 4.16 16.81 10.07
CA GLU A 22 5.20 17.38 10.92
C GLU A 22 4.66 17.83 12.29
N GLU A 23 3.47 18.45 12.28
CA GLU A 23 2.83 18.88 13.50
C GLU A 23 2.35 17.71 14.37
N ILE A 24 1.80 16.64 13.78
CA ILE A 24 1.48 15.40 14.49
C ILE A 24 2.75 14.80 15.11
N VAL A 25 3.84 14.74 14.36
CA VAL A 25 5.12 14.22 14.87
C VAL A 25 5.65 15.07 15.99
N ARG A 26 5.64 16.38 15.83
CA ARG A 26 6.15 17.34 16.83
C ARG A 26 5.36 17.30 18.15
N ARG A 27 4.01 17.18 18.08
CA ARG A 27 3.16 17.23 19.28
C ARG A 27 3.11 15.88 20.02
N TYR A 28 3.03 14.77 19.29
CA TYR A 28 2.54 13.53 19.87
C TYR A 28 3.49 12.34 19.78
N VAL A 29 4.43 12.32 18.82
CA VAL A 29 5.36 11.19 18.67
C VAL A 29 6.47 11.29 19.74
N GLY A 30 6.55 10.29 20.60
CA GLY A 30 7.48 10.26 21.74
C GLY A 30 6.88 10.77 23.05
N ASP A 31 5.68 11.34 23.04
CA ASP A 31 4.96 11.71 24.25
C ASP A 31 4.47 10.46 24.99
N PRO A 32 4.79 10.30 26.30
CA PRO A 32 4.33 9.18 27.11
C PRO A 32 2.80 9.00 27.15
N GLU A 33 2.02 10.06 27.05
CA GLU A 33 0.57 10.01 27.05
C GLU A 33 0.02 9.16 25.88
N TYR A 34 0.71 9.21 24.71
CA TYR A 34 0.32 8.45 23.51
C TYR A 34 1.08 7.12 23.38
N SER A 35 1.92 6.77 24.33
CA SER A 35 2.66 5.50 24.33
C SER A 35 1.88 4.32 24.91
N ASN A 36 0.82 4.58 25.69
CA ASN A 36 -0.05 3.57 26.31
C ASN A 36 -1.24 3.20 25.40
N LEU A 37 -0.98 2.74 24.18
CA LEU A 37 -2.04 2.26 23.30
C LEU A 37 -2.30 0.75 23.45
N PRO A 38 -3.53 0.26 23.16
CA PRO A 38 -3.82 -1.17 23.18
C PRO A 38 -2.88 -2.00 22.29
N ARG A 39 -2.56 -1.50 21.11
CA ARG A 39 -1.62 -2.08 20.14
C ARG A 39 -1.14 -1.00 19.17
N LYS A 40 -0.35 -1.39 18.12
CA LYS A 40 0.17 -0.45 17.10
C LYS A 40 -0.94 0.37 16.46
N PHE A 41 -0.64 1.63 16.19
CA PHE A 41 -1.47 2.58 15.47
C PHE A 41 -0.77 3.02 14.20
N LYS A 42 -1.48 3.07 13.08
CA LYS A 42 -0.95 3.47 11.79
C LYS A 42 -1.73 4.67 11.26
N SER A 43 -1.03 5.71 10.85
CA SER A 43 -1.63 6.93 10.32
C SER A 43 -1.10 7.25 8.93
N ALA A 44 -1.94 7.83 8.09
CA ALA A 44 -1.57 8.33 6.79
C ALA A 44 -2.25 9.68 6.52
N VAL A 45 -1.52 10.60 5.86
CA VAL A 45 -2.04 11.88 5.38
C VAL A 45 -1.53 12.06 3.95
N SER A 46 -2.42 12.21 2.98
CA SER A 46 -2.03 12.44 1.59
C SER A 46 -3.05 13.31 0.88
N GLY A 47 -2.57 14.40 0.29
CA GLY A 47 -3.33 15.23 -0.64
C GLY A 47 -3.20 14.79 -2.09
N SER A 48 -2.51 13.68 -2.37
CA SER A 48 -2.35 13.16 -3.72
C SER A 48 -3.66 12.57 -4.25
N PRO A 49 -4.12 12.97 -5.44
CA PRO A 49 -5.29 12.38 -6.08
C PRO A 49 -5.05 10.92 -6.51
N ARG A 50 -3.80 10.45 -6.48
CA ARG A 50 -3.45 9.04 -6.70
C ARG A 50 -3.72 8.15 -5.48
N GLN A 51 -4.04 8.73 -4.31
CA GLN A 51 -4.32 7.99 -3.05
C GLN A 51 -3.20 7.01 -2.67
N ASP A 52 -1.97 7.46 -2.78
CA ASP A 52 -0.73 6.68 -2.76
C ASP A 52 -0.34 6.07 -1.42
N VAL A 53 -0.99 6.46 -0.33
CA VAL A 53 -0.73 5.96 1.03
C VAL A 53 -1.55 4.73 1.44
N ALA A 54 -2.34 4.16 0.52
CA ALA A 54 -3.26 3.04 0.80
C ALA A 54 -4.12 3.30 2.04
N HIS A 55 -4.89 4.38 2.00
CA HIS A 55 -5.69 4.90 3.12
C HIS A 55 -6.66 3.86 3.68
N GLU A 56 -7.15 2.96 2.85
CA GLU A 56 -8.14 1.92 3.16
C GLU A 56 -7.66 0.91 4.22
N ILE A 57 -6.34 0.82 4.45
CA ILE A 57 -5.75 -0.20 5.33
C ILE A 57 -4.96 0.37 6.52
N ASN A 58 -5.17 1.63 6.85
CA ASN A 58 -4.57 2.29 8.01
C ASN A 58 -5.59 2.48 9.15
N CYS A 59 -5.10 2.70 10.38
CA CYS A 59 -5.98 2.93 11.53
C CYS A 59 -6.71 4.27 11.42
N VAL A 60 -6.02 5.29 10.90
CA VAL A 60 -6.58 6.59 10.51
C VAL A 60 -5.90 7.05 9.24
N SER A 61 -6.67 7.65 8.34
CA SER A 61 -6.16 8.30 7.15
C SER A 61 -6.90 9.59 6.86
N PHE A 62 -6.16 10.57 6.38
CA PHE A 62 -6.66 11.85 5.88
C PHE A 62 -6.37 11.89 4.38
N VAL A 63 -7.42 11.94 3.56
CA VAL A 63 -7.34 11.85 2.11
C VAL A 63 -7.78 13.18 1.50
N GLY A 64 -6.94 13.78 0.66
CA GLY A 64 -7.20 15.07 0.04
C GLY A 64 -8.50 15.08 -0.78
N VAL A 65 -9.33 16.08 -0.54
CA VAL A 65 -10.58 16.37 -1.26
C VAL A 65 -10.78 17.86 -1.40
N VAL A 66 -11.63 18.28 -2.34
CA VAL A 66 -12.05 19.68 -2.50
C VAL A 66 -13.51 19.79 -2.07
N HIS A 67 -13.74 20.47 -0.95
CA HIS A 67 -15.10 20.79 -0.51
C HIS A 67 -15.68 21.91 -1.38
N PRO A 68 -16.95 21.83 -1.85
CA PRO A 68 -17.54 22.81 -2.76
C PRO A 68 -17.50 24.24 -2.25
N GLU A 69 -17.68 24.45 -0.94
CA GLU A 69 -17.75 25.79 -0.32
C GLU A 69 -16.49 26.18 0.45
N ARG A 70 -15.67 25.19 0.87
CA ARG A 70 -14.53 25.40 1.78
C ARG A 70 -13.17 25.24 1.10
N GLY A 71 -13.16 24.68 -0.12
CA GLY A 71 -11.92 24.43 -0.84
C GLY A 71 -11.17 23.16 -0.40
N PRO A 72 -9.85 23.10 -0.62
CA PRO A 72 -9.04 21.93 -0.30
C PRO A 72 -9.03 21.58 1.19
N GLY A 73 -9.04 20.31 1.51
CA GLY A 73 -8.97 19.75 2.85
C GLY A 73 -8.92 18.23 2.78
N PHE A 74 -9.27 17.56 3.86
CA PHE A 74 -9.15 16.10 3.96
C PHE A 74 -10.47 15.46 4.36
N ASP A 75 -10.78 14.34 3.72
CA ASP A 75 -11.79 13.38 4.16
C ASP A 75 -11.17 12.38 5.14
N VAL A 76 -11.89 11.99 6.18
CA VAL A 76 -11.36 11.18 7.30
C VAL A 76 -11.81 9.73 7.21
N TRP A 77 -10.84 8.81 7.23
CA TRP A 77 -11.05 7.36 7.19
C TRP A 77 -10.49 6.70 8.45
N VAL A 78 -11.25 5.79 9.08
CA VAL A 78 -10.85 5.15 10.34
C VAL A 78 -11.10 3.65 10.31
N GLY A 79 -10.24 2.90 10.99
CA GLY A 79 -10.49 1.49 11.29
C GLY A 79 -9.97 0.48 10.27
N GLY A 80 -9.07 0.88 9.35
CA GLY A 80 -8.45 -0.06 8.42
C GLY A 80 -7.33 -0.90 9.04
N GLY A 81 -7.08 -2.05 8.45
CA GLY A 81 -5.93 -2.87 8.82
C GLY A 81 -5.98 -4.31 8.34
N LEU A 82 -4.83 -4.81 7.98
CA LEU A 82 -4.59 -6.18 7.51
C LEU A 82 -4.27 -7.16 8.65
N SER A 83 -3.49 -8.21 8.40
CA SER A 83 -3.14 -9.33 9.29
C SER A 83 -4.23 -10.40 9.30
N THR A 84 -4.41 -11.13 10.38
CA THR A 84 -5.30 -12.32 10.44
C THR A 84 -6.79 -12.02 10.23
N ASN A 85 -7.23 -10.81 10.56
CA ASN A 85 -8.62 -10.35 10.39
C ASN A 85 -8.59 -9.02 9.62
N PRO A 86 -8.45 -9.01 8.30
CA PRO A 86 -8.38 -7.78 7.52
C PRO A 86 -9.73 -7.04 7.56
N MET A 87 -9.66 -5.70 7.65
CA MET A 87 -10.80 -4.81 7.57
C MET A 87 -10.43 -3.57 6.79
N VAL A 88 -11.30 -3.11 5.92
CA VAL A 88 -11.19 -1.84 5.21
C VAL A 88 -11.60 -0.71 6.16
N ALA A 89 -10.90 0.43 6.09
CA ALA A 89 -11.27 1.62 6.83
C ALA A 89 -12.65 2.12 6.40
N GLN A 90 -13.37 2.72 7.33
CA GLN A 90 -14.66 3.33 7.08
C GLN A 90 -14.53 4.84 7.08
N ARG A 91 -15.24 5.48 6.17
CA ARG A 91 -15.28 6.91 6.02
C ARG A 91 -16.15 7.53 7.11
N LEU A 92 -15.66 8.59 7.79
CA LEU A 92 -16.47 9.33 8.78
C LEU A 92 -17.41 10.36 8.14
N GLY A 93 -17.25 10.66 6.84
CA GLY A 93 -18.02 11.69 6.16
C GLY A 93 -17.69 13.12 6.60
N ALA A 94 -16.54 13.33 7.18
CA ALA A 94 -16.10 14.61 7.73
C ALA A 94 -14.98 15.22 6.88
N TRP A 95 -15.12 16.53 6.55
CA TRP A 95 -14.08 17.34 5.96
C TRP A 95 -13.30 18.07 7.04
N VAL A 96 -11.97 18.05 6.93
CA VAL A 96 -11.05 18.68 7.90
C VAL A 96 -10.05 19.55 7.16
N PRO A 97 -9.90 20.85 7.50
CA PRO A 97 -8.85 21.69 6.93
C PRO A 97 -7.47 21.25 7.42
N LEU A 98 -6.43 21.64 6.70
CA LEU A 98 -5.05 21.19 6.94
C LEU A 98 -4.58 21.44 8.37
N ASP A 99 -4.85 22.60 8.92
CA ASP A 99 -4.43 23.04 10.24
C ASP A 99 -5.15 22.33 11.41
N GLU A 100 -6.32 21.75 11.15
CA GLU A 100 -7.10 21.01 12.16
C GLU A 100 -6.79 19.47 12.14
N VAL A 101 -6.07 18.97 11.13
CA VAL A 101 -5.72 17.55 11.02
C VAL A 101 -5.04 17.01 12.28
N PRO A 102 -4.06 17.72 12.91
CA PRO A 102 -3.42 17.23 14.14
C PRO A 102 -4.40 17.06 15.30
N ASP A 103 -5.36 17.96 15.47
CA ASP A 103 -6.33 17.91 16.56
C ASP A 103 -7.35 16.78 16.37
N VAL A 104 -7.81 16.58 15.14
CA VAL A 104 -8.70 15.46 14.80
C VAL A 104 -7.97 14.11 14.95
N TRP A 105 -6.69 14.05 14.55
CA TRP A 105 -5.84 12.88 14.74
C TRP A 105 -5.67 12.57 16.23
N GLU A 106 -5.46 13.59 17.06
CA GLU A 106 -5.36 13.46 18.51
C GLU A 106 -6.65 12.88 19.11
N GLY A 107 -7.80 13.42 18.75
CA GLY A 107 -9.10 12.88 19.19
C GLY A 107 -9.27 11.41 18.86
N ILE A 108 -8.92 11.00 17.64
CA ILE A 108 -9.03 9.60 17.20
C ILE A 108 -8.09 8.67 17.96
N ILE A 109 -6.85 9.07 18.22
CA ILE A 109 -5.91 8.23 18.99
C ILE A 109 -6.32 8.16 20.47
N LYS A 110 -6.89 9.22 21.03
CA LYS A 110 -7.44 9.22 22.38
C LYS A 110 -8.64 8.26 22.49
N ILE A 111 -9.56 8.26 21.55
CA ILE A 111 -10.66 7.26 21.48
C ILE A 111 -10.07 5.85 21.49
N TYR A 112 -9.05 5.59 20.66
CA TYR A 112 -8.41 4.28 20.63
C TYR A 112 -7.72 3.92 21.94
N ARG A 113 -7.05 4.88 22.59
CA ARG A 113 -6.42 4.69 23.89
C ARG A 113 -7.45 4.33 24.98
N ASP A 114 -8.58 5.02 25.01
CA ASP A 114 -9.55 4.99 26.11
C ASP A 114 -10.58 3.88 25.91
N TYR A 115 -11.08 3.66 24.71
CA TYR A 115 -12.12 2.67 24.36
C TYR A 115 -11.58 1.41 23.67
N GLY A 116 -10.33 1.42 23.17
CA GLY A 116 -9.75 0.28 22.48
C GLY A 116 -9.61 -0.97 23.35
N TYR A 117 -9.92 -2.12 22.80
CA TYR A 117 -9.86 -3.40 23.52
C TYR A 117 -8.43 -3.76 23.93
N ARG A 118 -8.23 -4.06 25.23
CA ARG A 118 -6.93 -4.39 25.81
C ARG A 118 -6.82 -5.84 26.28
N ARG A 119 -7.91 -6.45 26.74
CA ARG A 119 -7.89 -7.80 27.33
C ARG A 119 -7.61 -8.89 26.29
N LEU A 120 -8.18 -8.75 25.08
CA LEU A 120 -8.01 -9.70 23.98
C LEU A 120 -7.03 -9.13 22.95
N ARG A 121 -5.78 -9.57 22.98
CA ARG A 121 -4.72 -9.05 22.10
C ARG A 121 -5.05 -9.21 20.61
N ASN A 122 -5.76 -10.24 20.21
CA ASN A 122 -6.20 -10.46 18.82
C ASN A 122 -7.30 -9.49 18.37
N ARG A 123 -7.99 -8.81 19.31
CA ARG A 123 -8.99 -7.76 19.06
C ARG A 123 -8.51 -6.36 19.46
N ALA A 124 -7.26 -6.18 19.83
CA ALA A 124 -6.73 -4.93 20.37
C ALA A 124 -6.37 -3.86 19.29
N ARG A 125 -6.90 -3.95 18.06
CA ARG A 125 -6.69 -2.94 17.01
C ARG A 125 -7.93 -2.05 16.86
N LEU A 126 -7.71 -0.78 16.49
CA LEU A 126 -8.79 0.22 16.28
C LEU A 126 -9.92 -0.29 15.36
N LYS A 127 -9.58 -1.06 14.33
CA LYS A 127 -10.56 -1.63 13.40
C LYS A 127 -11.67 -2.45 14.06
N PHE A 128 -11.40 -3.10 15.19
CA PHE A 128 -12.43 -3.85 15.93
C PHE A 128 -13.39 -2.93 16.69
N LEU A 129 -12.87 -1.84 17.25
CA LEU A 129 -13.73 -0.81 17.86
C LEU A 129 -14.62 -0.17 16.80
N MET A 130 -14.04 0.14 15.64
CA MET A 130 -14.76 0.71 14.51
C MET A 130 -15.85 -0.24 13.97
N ALA A 131 -15.56 -1.55 13.89
CA ALA A 131 -16.54 -2.55 13.48
C ALA A 131 -17.71 -2.70 14.45
N ASP A 132 -17.46 -2.52 15.76
CA ASP A 132 -18.50 -2.62 16.79
C ASP A 132 -19.33 -1.32 16.92
N TRP A 133 -18.74 -0.16 16.62
CA TRP A 133 -19.41 1.13 16.76
C TRP A 133 -20.05 1.64 15.47
N GLY A 134 -19.42 1.40 14.34
CA GLY A 134 -19.73 2.06 13.07
C GLY A 134 -19.23 3.50 12.99
N PRO A 135 -19.25 4.10 11.78
CA PRO A 135 -18.70 5.44 11.54
C PRO A 135 -19.52 6.55 12.23
N GLU A 136 -20.84 6.42 12.32
CA GLU A 136 -21.72 7.41 12.91
C GLU A 136 -21.44 7.58 14.41
N LYS A 137 -21.44 6.48 15.18
CA LYS A 137 -21.14 6.54 16.61
C LYS A 137 -19.69 6.96 16.87
N PHE A 138 -18.75 6.49 16.04
CA PHE A 138 -17.36 6.89 16.20
C PHE A 138 -17.19 8.41 16.02
N ARG A 139 -17.84 8.99 15.00
CA ARG A 139 -17.85 10.41 14.74
C ARG A 139 -18.53 11.19 15.87
N GLU A 140 -19.69 10.72 16.35
CA GLU A 140 -20.40 11.33 17.47
C GLU A 140 -19.51 11.45 18.72
N VAL A 141 -18.86 10.36 19.12
CA VAL A 141 -17.94 10.35 20.28
C VAL A 141 -16.76 11.28 20.04
N LEU A 142 -16.18 11.28 18.82
CA LEU A 142 -15.07 12.16 18.46
C LEU A 142 -15.47 13.64 18.62
N GLU A 143 -16.62 14.02 18.11
CA GLU A 143 -17.13 15.40 18.15
C GLU A 143 -17.48 15.85 19.58
N GLN A 144 -18.19 15.01 20.34
CA GLN A 144 -18.74 15.39 21.65
C GLN A 144 -17.72 15.28 22.78
N GLU A 145 -16.94 14.20 22.83
CA GLU A 145 -16.09 13.91 23.99
C GLU A 145 -14.64 14.42 23.81
N TYR A 146 -14.15 14.54 22.57
CA TYR A 146 -12.75 14.85 22.32
C TYR A 146 -12.52 16.19 21.64
N LEU A 147 -13.38 16.60 20.69
CA LEU A 147 -13.22 17.86 19.98
C LEU A 147 -14.05 19.00 20.58
N GLY A 148 -15.17 18.69 21.24
CA GLY A 148 -16.11 19.68 21.79
C GLY A 148 -16.81 20.52 20.71
N ARG A 149 -16.80 20.05 19.46
CA ARG A 149 -17.42 20.70 18.29
C ARG A 149 -17.78 19.66 17.24
N SER A 150 -18.74 20.00 16.37
CA SER A 150 -19.07 19.20 15.21
C SER A 150 -18.03 19.38 14.09
N LEU A 151 -17.78 18.33 13.35
CA LEU A 151 -17.01 18.35 12.10
C LEU A 151 -17.93 18.69 10.93
N ILE A 152 -17.39 19.37 9.95
CA ILE A 152 -18.10 19.73 8.71
C ILE A 152 -18.26 18.45 7.86
N ASP A 153 -19.46 18.25 7.29
CA ASP A 153 -19.67 17.16 6.33
C ASP A 153 -18.88 17.44 5.05
N GLY A 154 -18.34 16.43 4.43
CA GLY A 154 -17.50 16.58 3.25
C GLY A 154 -17.69 15.51 2.18
N PRO A 155 -17.22 15.77 0.95
CA PRO A 155 -17.30 14.82 -0.15
C PRO A 155 -16.40 13.61 0.09
N ALA A 156 -16.73 12.48 -0.53
CA ALA A 156 -15.79 11.36 -0.66
C ALA A 156 -14.68 11.73 -1.66
N PRO A 157 -13.47 11.17 -1.51
CA PRO A 157 -12.47 11.26 -2.55
C PRO A 157 -12.97 10.59 -3.84
N GLY A 158 -12.59 11.14 -5.00
CA GLY A 158 -12.85 10.52 -6.30
C GLY A 158 -12.08 9.22 -6.49
N ALA A 159 -12.25 8.60 -7.66
CA ALA A 159 -11.37 7.49 -8.05
C ALA A 159 -9.91 7.96 -8.15
N PRO A 160 -8.92 7.09 -7.85
CA PRO A 160 -7.51 7.44 -8.04
C PRO A 160 -7.22 7.87 -9.49
N THR A 161 -6.45 8.95 -9.67
CA THR A 161 -6.16 9.52 -10.99
C THR A 161 -4.96 8.86 -11.70
N GLY A 162 -4.37 7.80 -11.15
CA GLY A 162 -3.22 7.11 -11.72
C GLY A 162 -2.61 6.10 -10.77
N ARG A 163 -1.44 5.60 -11.15
CA ARG A 163 -0.71 4.60 -10.35
C ARG A 163 -0.25 5.18 -9.01
N ARG A 164 -0.45 4.41 -7.94
CA ARG A 164 -0.10 4.79 -6.56
C ARG A 164 1.40 4.72 -6.25
N ASP A 165 2.20 4.19 -7.14
CA ASP A 165 3.63 3.87 -6.91
C ASP A 165 4.61 4.97 -7.33
N HIS A 166 4.16 5.94 -8.14
CA HIS A 166 4.95 7.04 -8.69
C HIS A 166 6.13 6.62 -9.58
N VAL A 167 6.13 5.39 -10.12
CA VAL A 167 7.15 4.93 -11.06
C VAL A 167 6.98 5.61 -12.42
N GLY A 168 8.10 6.04 -13.01
CA GLY A 168 8.14 6.81 -14.24
C GLY A 168 8.52 8.27 -14.01
N ILE A 169 8.42 9.07 -15.05
CA ILE A 169 8.74 10.51 -15.05
C ILE A 169 7.45 11.30 -14.90
N SER A 170 7.42 12.26 -13.99
CA SER A 170 6.27 13.14 -13.77
C SER A 170 6.70 14.56 -13.44
N ALA A 171 5.87 15.55 -13.81
CA ALA A 171 6.15 16.97 -13.59
C ALA A 171 5.96 17.40 -12.14
N GLN A 172 6.79 18.35 -11.69
CA GLN A 172 6.63 19.11 -10.45
C GLN A 172 6.02 20.48 -10.72
N THR A 173 5.56 21.14 -9.66
CA THR A 173 4.95 22.49 -9.72
C THR A 173 5.92 23.59 -10.13
N ASP A 174 7.21 23.39 -9.89
CA ASP A 174 8.30 24.35 -10.17
C ASP A 174 8.90 24.23 -11.58
N GLY A 175 8.34 23.35 -12.43
CA GLY A 175 8.82 23.08 -13.78
C GLY A 175 9.92 22.03 -13.87
N LEU A 176 10.37 21.48 -12.75
CA LEU A 176 11.24 20.33 -12.69
C LEU A 176 10.43 19.01 -12.79
N PHE A 177 11.12 17.90 -12.66
CA PHE A 177 10.51 16.57 -12.69
C PHE A 177 10.88 15.74 -11.45
N TYR A 178 10.05 14.77 -11.14
CA TYR A 178 10.47 13.65 -10.32
C TYR A 178 10.54 12.37 -11.14
N VAL A 179 11.51 11.52 -10.79
CA VAL A 179 11.74 10.23 -11.45
C VAL A 179 11.58 9.11 -10.44
N GLY A 180 10.54 8.31 -10.64
CA GLY A 180 10.26 7.14 -9.81
C GLY A 180 10.86 5.87 -10.42
N ALA A 181 11.52 5.07 -9.60
CA ALA A 181 12.15 3.83 -10.04
C ALA A 181 11.75 2.62 -9.19
N ALA A 182 11.64 1.47 -9.83
CA ALA A 182 11.27 0.19 -9.24
C ALA A 182 12.51 -0.70 -9.07
N PRO A 183 13.08 -0.80 -7.86
CA PRO A 183 14.00 -1.89 -7.54
C PRO A 183 13.23 -3.22 -7.49
N THR A 184 13.88 -4.30 -7.92
CA THR A 184 13.25 -5.63 -7.87
C THR A 184 12.87 -5.97 -6.43
N VAL A 185 11.57 -6.16 -6.18
CA VAL A 185 10.95 -6.46 -4.88
C VAL A 185 11.39 -5.53 -3.73
N GLY A 186 11.76 -4.28 -4.05
CA GLY A 186 12.22 -3.30 -3.06
C GLY A 186 13.58 -3.64 -2.42
N ARG A 187 14.44 -4.40 -3.09
CA ARG A 187 15.78 -4.75 -2.58
C ARG A 187 16.85 -3.94 -3.30
N ILE A 188 17.68 -3.25 -2.55
CA ILE A 188 18.78 -2.42 -3.07
C ILE A 188 20.03 -2.71 -2.24
N SER A 189 21.17 -2.98 -2.92
CA SER A 189 22.46 -3.13 -2.25
C SER A 189 23.09 -1.78 -1.90
N GLY A 190 24.05 -1.79 -0.96
CA GLY A 190 24.81 -0.59 -0.63
C GLY A 190 25.60 -0.02 -1.84
N THR A 191 26.09 -0.88 -2.74
CA THR A 191 26.75 -0.46 -3.97
C THR A 191 25.80 0.29 -4.92
N ILE A 192 24.58 -0.22 -5.09
CA ILE A 192 23.55 0.46 -5.89
C ILE A 192 23.16 1.80 -5.24
N LEU A 193 23.00 1.85 -3.91
CA LEU A 193 22.72 3.10 -3.22
C LEU A 193 23.81 4.16 -3.40
N ALA A 194 25.08 3.75 -3.37
CA ALA A 194 26.20 4.64 -3.71
C ALA A 194 26.12 5.14 -5.14
N GLY A 195 25.89 4.23 -6.11
CA GLY A 195 25.70 4.61 -7.51
C GLY A 195 24.51 5.56 -7.74
N ILE A 196 23.41 5.39 -7.01
CA ILE A 196 22.29 6.36 -7.03
C ILE A 196 22.76 7.73 -6.54
N ALA A 197 23.52 7.79 -5.45
CA ALA A 197 24.01 9.06 -4.90
C ALA A 197 24.95 9.78 -5.88
N ASP A 198 25.86 9.05 -6.55
CA ASP A 198 26.75 9.59 -7.57
C ASP A 198 25.94 10.13 -8.75
N LEU A 199 24.99 9.34 -9.26
CA LEU A 199 24.10 9.73 -10.36
C LEU A 199 23.27 10.97 -10.02
N MET A 200 22.72 11.04 -8.79
CA MET A 200 21.99 12.22 -8.30
C MET A 200 22.90 13.46 -8.29
N ALA A 201 24.15 13.33 -7.88
CA ALA A 201 25.10 14.45 -7.88
C ALA A 201 25.42 14.92 -9.29
N GLU A 202 25.58 14.01 -10.26
CA GLU A 202 25.79 14.33 -11.68
C GLU A 202 24.61 15.11 -12.27
N HIS A 203 23.38 14.79 -11.87
CA HIS A 203 22.16 15.46 -12.31
C HIS A 203 21.75 16.66 -11.43
N GLY A 204 22.57 17.06 -10.45
CA GLY A 204 22.37 18.24 -9.63
C GLY A 204 21.19 18.14 -8.64
N THR A 205 20.70 16.92 -8.35
CA THR A 205 19.63 16.68 -7.39
C THR A 205 20.16 16.10 -6.07
N GLN A 206 19.44 16.37 -4.95
CA GLN A 206 19.85 15.94 -3.61
C GLN A 206 18.72 15.27 -2.82
N ARG A 207 17.49 15.22 -3.36
CA ARG A 207 16.33 14.70 -2.65
C ARG A 207 15.87 13.36 -3.22
N LEU A 208 15.87 12.34 -2.36
CA LEU A 208 15.29 11.02 -2.64
C LEU A 208 14.27 10.69 -1.57
N ARG A 209 13.13 10.13 -1.95
CA ARG A 209 12.10 9.64 -1.04
C ARG A 209 11.72 8.19 -1.35
N LEU A 210 11.30 7.44 -0.32
CA LEU A 210 10.80 6.08 -0.48
C LEU A 210 9.28 6.08 -0.56
N THR A 211 8.72 5.15 -1.34
CA THR A 211 7.27 5.02 -1.49
C THR A 211 6.69 3.91 -0.62
N ALA A 212 5.37 3.98 -0.38
CA ALA A 212 4.63 2.93 0.31
C ALA A 212 4.57 1.60 -0.49
N GLN A 213 4.95 1.60 -1.75
CA GLN A 213 4.95 0.46 -2.67
C GLN A 213 6.33 -0.17 -2.89
N GLN A 214 7.29 0.06 -1.96
CA GLN A 214 8.67 -0.43 -2.08
C GLN A 214 9.40 0.09 -3.33
N LYS A 215 9.15 1.34 -3.70
CA LYS A 215 9.81 2.05 -4.79
C LYS A 215 10.56 3.25 -4.22
N LEU A 216 11.30 3.95 -5.05
CA LEU A 216 11.96 5.21 -4.71
C LEU A 216 11.60 6.30 -5.73
N VAL A 217 11.70 7.55 -5.31
CA VAL A 217 11.46 8.72 -6.16
C VAL A 217 12.59 9.72 -5.94
N ILE A 218 13.25 10.13 -7.02
CA ILE A 218 14.25 11.19 -7.02
C ILE A 218 13.58 12.47 -7.50
N LEU A 219 13.77 13.55 -6.77
CA LEU A 219 13.08 14.82 -6.94
C LEU A 219 13.98 15.87 -7.57
N ASP A 220 13.38 16.97 -8.05
CA ASP A 220 14.08 18.17 -8.54
C ASP A 220 15.00 17.93 -9.72
N VAL A 221 14.55 17.16 -10.68
CA VAL A 221 15.34 16.70 -11.84
C VAL A 221 15.03 17.61 -13.02
N ALA A 222 16.07 18.28 -13.59
CA ALA A 222 15.91 19.11 -14.77
C ALA A 222 15.90 18.28 -16.06
N GLU A 223 16.76 17.27 -16.14
CA GLU A 223 16.95 16.38 -17.31
C GLU A 223 16.55 14.94 -16.96
N PRO A 224 15.24 14.62 -16.93
CA PRO A 224 14.75 13.38 -16.33
C PRO A 224 15.11 12.12 -17.14
N GLU A 225 15.23 12.20 -18.46
CA GLU A 225 15.54 11.03 -19.31
C GLU A 225 16.96 10.52 -19.03
N GLY A 226 17.96 11.42 -18.91
CA GLY A 226 19.33 11.03 -18.59
C GLY A 226 19.45 10.36 -17.22
N LEU A 227 18.74 10.87 -16.22
CA LEU A 227 18.66 10.24 -14.90
C LEU A 227 17.97 8.86 -14.97
N ALA A 228 16.89 8.75 -15.73
CA ALA A 228 16.16 7.50 -15.90
C ALA A 228 17.05 6.41 -16.52
N ASP A 229 17.77 6.73 -17.59
CA ASP A 229 18.69 5.81 -18.25
C ASP A 229 19.85 5.38 -17.31
N GLY A 230 20.37 6.31 -16.52
CA GLY A 230 21.37 6.01 -15.49
C GLY A 230 20.85 5.08 -14.40
N LEU A 231 19.61 5.27 -13.94
CA LEU A 231 18.97 4.38 -12.96
C LEU A 231 18.75 2.98 -13.53
N GLU A 232 18.33 2.87 -14.80
CA GLU A 232 18.17 1.58 -15.47
C GLU A 232 19.51 0.85 -15.64
N ALA A 233 20.59 1.57 -15.91
CA ALA A 233 21.95 1.00 -15.95
C ALA A 233 22.43 0.46 -14.57
N LEU A 234 21.90 1.01 -13.47
CA LEU A 234 22.10 0.51 -12.10
C LEU A 234 21.16 -0.65 -11.74
N GLY A 235 20.26 -1.08 -12.63
CA GLY A 235 19.31 -2.15 -12.40
C GLY A 235 18.01 -1.74 -11.70
N LEU A 236 17.72 -0.41 -11.62
CA LEU A 236 16.44 0.10 -11.15
C LEU A 236 15.59 0.51 -12.36
N GLN A 237 14.38 0.00 -12.47
CA GLN A 237 13.59 0.27 -13.67
C GLN A 237 12.66 1.46 -13.50
N VAL A 238 12.81 2.45 -14.38
CA VAL A 238 11.92 3.60 -14.52
C VAL A 238 10.75 3.26 -15.46
N ARG A 239 10.98 2.36 -16.39
CA ARG A 239 10.01 1.84 -17.38
C ARG A 239 9.80 0.32 -17.19
N PRO A 240 9.37 -0.15 -15.98
CA PRO A 240 9.26 -1.58 -15.68
C PRO A 240 8.08 -2.23 -16.41
N SER A 241 8.17 -3.55 -16.57
CA SER A 241 7.00 -4.38 -16.86
C SER A 241 5.94 -4.25 -15.76
N GLU A 242 4.69 -4.59 -16.07
CA GLU A 242 3.61 -4.61 -15.08
C GLU A 242 3.90 -5.59 -13.93
N PHE A 243 4.56 -6.71 -14.20
CA PHE A 243 4.96 -7.68 -13.17
C PHE A 243 5.98 -7.10 -12.19
N ARG A 244 7.03 -6.46 -12.69
CA ARG A 244 8.06 -5.83 -11.85
C ARG A 244 7.50 -4.64 -11.09
N ARG A 245 6.67 -3.85 -11.73
CA ARG A 245 5.99 -2.70 -11.13
C ARG A 245 5.08 -3.12 -9.97
N GLY A 246 4.23 -4.13 -10.20
CA GLY A 246 3.24 -4.62 -9.24
C GLY A 246 3.77 -5.59 -8.18
N ALA A 247 5.02 -6.06 -8.30
CA ALA A 247 5.59 -7.00 -7.33
C ALA A 247 5.95 -6.33 -5.99
N MET A 248 5.57 -6.99 -4.90
CA MET A 248 5.95 -6.60 -3.54
C MET A 248 6.23 -7.84 -2.68
N ALA A 249 7.36 -7.86 -2.00
CA ALA A 249 7.70 -8.93 -1.07
C ALA A 249 8.09 -8.37 0.31
N CYS A 250 7.66 -9.04 1.38
CA CYS A 250 8.14 -8.69 2.72
C CYS A 250 9.60 -9.13 2.91
N THR A 251 10.18 -8.81 4.07
CA THR A 251 11.58 -9.15 4.36
C THR A 251 11.86 -10.67 4.31
N GLY A 252 10.85 -11.52 4.60
CA GLY A 252 11.03 -12.97 4.57
C GLY A 252 11.88 -13.54 5.71
N ILE A 253 12.18 -14.82 5.61
CA ILE A 253 12.92 -15.55 6.65
C ILE A 253 14.38 -15.06 6.78
N GLU A 254 14.92 -14.42 5.76
CA GLU A 254 16.30 -13.93 5.75
C GLU A 254 16.58 -12.95 6.91
N PHE A 255 15.63 -12.06 7.26
CA PHE A 255 15.81 -11.06 8.33
C PHE A 255 14.68 -11.03 9.36
N CYS A 256 13.57 -11.74 9.14
CA CYS A 256 12.41 -11.69 10.02
C CYS A 256 12.20 -13.01 10.75
N LYS A 257 12.48 -13.05 12.05
CA LYS A 257 12.24 -14.24 12.90
C LYS A 257 10.77 -14.69 13.01
N LEU A 258 9.82 -13.93 12.50
CA LEU A 258 8.39 -14.29 12.44
C LEU A 258 8.01 -14.90 11.08
N ALA A 259 8.89 -14.83 10.09
CA ALA A 259 8.63 -15.42 8.78
C ALA A 259 8.79 -16.94 8.84
N ILE A 260 8.01 -17.61 7.98
CA ILE A 260 7.97 -19.06 7.85
C ILE A 260 8.66 -19.48 6.54
N VAL A 261 8.65 -18.57 5.54
CA VAL A 261 9.15 -18.84 4.19
C VAL A 261 10.03 -17.70 3.69
N GLU A 262 10.89 -18.03 2.73
CA GLU A 262 11.63 -17.04 1.94
C GLU A 262 10.66 -16.32 0.98
N THR A 263 10.89 -15.02 0.74
CA THR A 263 9.97 -14.21 -0.06
C THR A 263 10.65 -13.42 -1.18
N LYS A 264 11.75 -12.70 -0.89
CA LYS A 264 12.32 -11.75 -1.84
C LYS A 264 12.99 -12.42 -3.04
N ALA A 265 13.81 -13.43 -2.83
CA ALA A 265 14.46 -14.15 -3.91
C ALA A 265 13.41 -14.89 -4.78
N ARG A 266 12.49 -15.62 -4.14
CA ARG A 266 11.41 -16.31 -4.85
C ARG A 266 10.51 -15.37 -5.66
N THR A 267 10.22 -14.18 -5.14
CA THR A 267 9.41 -13.21 -5.88
C THR A 267 10.20 -12.60 -7.05
N ALA A 268 11.49 -12.36 -6.89
CA ALA A 268 12.34 -11.85 -7.97
C ALA A 268 12.42 -12.86 -9.12
N GLU A 269 12.70 -14.13 -8.82
CA GLU A 269 12.72 -15.23 -9.81
C GLU A 269 11.37 -15.40 -10.51
N LEU A 270 10.26 -15.30 -9.76
CA LEU A 270 8.92 -15.33 -10.34
C LEU A 270 8.70 -14.18 -11.32
N VAL A 271 9.08 -12.95 -10.96
CA VAL A 271 8.94 -11.77 -11.84
C VAL A 271 9.73 -11.98 -13.13
N ASP A 272 10.98 -12.44 -13.08
CA ASP A 272 11.82 -12.69 -14.24
C ASP A 272 11.21 -13.76 -15.18
N SER A 273 10.62 -14.82 -14.61
CA SER A 273 9.89 -15.84 -15.38
C SER A 273 8.65 -15.26 -16.06
N LEU A 274 7.84 -14.49 -15.34
CA LEU A 274 6.61 -13.90 -15.86
C LEU A 274 6.87 -12.83 -16.94
N GLU A 275 7.92 -12.02 -16.79
CA GLU A 275 8.36 -11.08 -17.82
C GLU A 275 8.67 -11.80 -19.13
N THR A 276 9.37 -12.94 -19.04
CA THR A 276 9.73 -13.75 -20.20
C THR A 276 8.51 -14.38 -20.88
N GLN A 277 7.57 -14.89 -20.11
CA GLN A 277 6.43 -15.67 -20.65
C GLN A 277 5.22 -14.81 -21.03
N PHE A 278 4.93 -13.78 -20.25
CA PHE A 278 3.70 -13.00 -20.37
C PHE A 278 3.91 -11.50 -20.64
N GLY A 279 5.16 -11.01 -20.69
CA GLY A 279 5.46 -9.60 -20.83
C GLY A 279 4.73 -8.93 -22.01
N GLN A 280 4.71 -9.56 -23.17
CA GLN A 280 3.97 -9.08 -24.35
C GLN A 280 2.46 -9.37 -24.26
N LYS A 281 2.08 -10.54 -23.76
CA LYS A 281 0.70 -11.02 -23.71
C LYS A 281 -0.20 -10.20 -22.78
N LEU A 282 0.36 -9.70 -21.69
CA LEU A 282 -0.31 -8.92 -20.65
C LEU A 282 0.23 -7.48 -20.55
N GLU A 283 0.83 -6.97 -21.63
CA GLU A 283 1.30 -5.60 -21.71
C GLU A 283 0.16 -4.60 -21.40
N GLY A 284 0.43 -3.61 -20.54
CA GLY A 284 -0.55 -2.63 -20.10
C GLY A 284 -1.65 -3.15 -19.16
N THR A 285 -1.61 -4.44 -18.79
CA THR A 285 -2.55 -5.01 -17.81
C THR A 285 -1.99 -4.81 -16.41
N GLU A 286 -2.67 -3.99 -15.59
CA GLU A 286 -2.29 -3.81 -14.19
C GLU A 286 -2.40 -5.13 -13.41
N LEU A 287 -1.30 -5.56 -12.82
CA LEU A 287 -1.22 -6.76 -12.01
C LEU A 287 -0.34 -6.53 -10.79
N SER A 288 -0.79 -6.96 -9.63
CA SER A 288 -0.04 -6.91 -8.38
C SER A 288 0.17 -8.31 -7.81
N ILE A 289 1.43 -8.63 -7.47
CA ILE A 289 1.82 -9.92 -6.87
C ILE A 289 2.51 -9.63 -5.54
N HIS A 290 1.85 -9.97 -4.44
CA HIS A 290 2.35 -9.66 -3.10
C HIS A 290 2.69 -10.93 -2.30
N VAL A 291 3.95 -11.10 -1.93
CA VAL A 291 4.46 -12.29 -1.23
C VAL A 291 4.83 -11.97 0.22
N ASN A 292 4.24 -12.71 1.15
CA ASN A 292 4.44 -12.52 2.59
C ASN A 292 4.92 -13.80 3.25
N GLY A 293 5.95 -13.70 4.09
CA GLY A 293 6.53 -14.81 4.82
C GLY A 293 5.68 -15.32 6.00
N CYS A 294 4.59 -14.63 6.35
CA CYS A 294 3.71 -15.02 7.48
C CYS A 294 2.36 -14.27 7.44
N PRO A 295 1.41 -14.56 8.36
CA PRO A 295 0.10 -13.89 8.40
C PRO A 295 0.10 -12.40 8.75
N ASN A 296 1.24 -11.77 9.10
CA ASN A 296 1.28 -10.36 9.50
C ASN A 296 1.03 -9.37 8.35
N SER A 297 1.10 -9.83 7.09
CA SER A 297 0.75 -9.03 5.90
C SER A 297 1.57 -7.76 5.72
N CYS A 298 2.88 -7.84 5.92
CA CYS A 298 3.76 -6.68 5.77
C CYS A 298 3.84 -6.20 4.31
N ALA A 299 3.77 -7.11 3.33
CA ALA A 299 3.63 -6.80 1.90
C ALA A 299 2.17 -6.89 1.41
N ARG A 300 1.17 -6.83 2.29
CA ARG A 300 -0.24 -6.57 1.97
C ARG A 300 -0.91 -7.61 1.06
N PHE A 301 -0.60 -8.91 1.21
CA PHE A 301 -1.10 -9.96 0.32
C PHE A 301 -2.63 -9.99 0.12
N GLN A 302 -3.41 -9.50 1.07
CA GLN A 302 -4.88 -9.54 0.98
C GLN A 302 -5.46 -8.58 -0.05
N ILE A 303 -4.72 -7.55 -0.46
CA ILE A 303 -5.18 -6.50 -1.38
C ILE A 303 -4.47 -6.55 -2.73
N ALA A 304 -3.74 -7.62 -3.01
CA ALA A 304 -3.11 -7.86 -4.30
C ALA A 304 -4.00 -8.70 -5.20
N ASP A 305 -3.83 -8.56 -6.51
CA ASP A 305 -4.45 -9.45 -7.50
C ASP A 305 -4.08 -10.89 -7.20
N ILE A 306 -2.78 -11.16 -6.97
CA ILE A 306 -2.28 -12.45 -6.53
C ILE A 306 -1.50 -12.27 -5.22
N GLY A 307 -2.05 -12.76 -4.14
CA GLY A 307 -1.48 -12.62 -2.80
C GLY A 307 -1.04 -13.96 -2.20
N PHE A 308 0.18 -14.01 -1.68
CA PHE A 308 0.76 -15.19 -1.06
C PHE A 308 1.01 -14.96 0.43
N LYS A 309 0.42 -15.84 1.26
CA LYS A 309 0.62 -15.86 2.71
C LYS A 309 1.44 -17.06 3.11
N GLY A 310 2.66 -16.86 3.57
CA GLY A 310 3.57 -17.92 4.01
C GLY A 310 2.98 -18.83 5.09
N SER A 311 3.16 -20.11 4.90
CA SER A 311 2.77 -21.18 5.82
C SER A 311 3.60 -22.44 5.52
N LEU A 312 3.61 -23.39 6.43
CA LEU A 312 4.00 -24.75 6.09
C LEU A 312 2.84 -25.45 5.38
N VAL A 313 3.14 -26.22 4.35
CA VAL A 313 2.19 -27.01 3.57
C VAL A 313 2.76 -28.41 3.36
N PRO A 314 1.92 -29.47 3.27
CA PRO A 314 2.42 -30.79 2.92
C PRO A 314 2.83 -30.82 1.42
N ASP A 315 3.94 -31.46 1.13
CA ASP A 315 4.35 -31.82 -0.22
C ASP A 315 3.69 -33.14 -0.68
N ALA A 316 4.14 -33.68 -1.81
CA ALA A 316 3.61 -34.92 -2.38
C ALA A 316 3.83 -36.15 -1.48
N ASP A 317 4.88 -36.14 -0.67
CA ASP A 317 5.23 -37.22 0.26
C ASP A 317 4.60 -37.02 1.65
N GLY A 318 3.88 -35.89 1.86
CA GLY A 318 3.25 -35.53 3.12
C GLY A 318 4.15 -34.80 4.11
N GLU A 319 5.40 -34.51 3.73
CA GLU A 319 6.33 -33.72 4.55
C GLU A 319 5.95 -32.24 4.54
N MET A 320 6.12 -31.58 5.70
CA MET A 320 5.78 -30.17 5.87
C MET A 320 6.91 -29.26 5.37
N VAL A 321 6.70 -28.65 4.20
CA VAL A 321 7.67 -27.78 3.53
C VAL A 321 7.19 -26.32 3.50
N GLU A 322 8.08 -25.39 3.12
CA GLU A 322 7.74 -24.00 2.86
C GLU A 322 6.68 -23.91 1.75
N GLY A 323 5.68 -23.07 1.95
CA GLY A 323 4.64 -22.86 0.96
C GLY A 323 3.72 -21.71 1.31
N PHE A 324 2.64 -21.57 0.55
CA PHE A 324 1.76 -20.42 0.62
C PHE A 324 0.28 -20.79 0.59
N GLN A 325 -0.49 -20.07 1.39
CA GLN A 325 -1.92 -19.92 1.17
C GLN A 325 -2.15 -18.83 0.14
N VAL A 326 -2.88 -19.10 -0.92
CA VAL A 326 -3.17 -18.17 -2.00
C VAL A 326 -4.42 -17.33 -1.71
N HIS A 327 -4.39 -16.06 -2.12
CA HIS A 327 -5.49 -15.10 -2.13
C HIS A 327 -5.53 -14.43 -3.51
N LEU A 328 -6.68 -14.40 -4.18
CA LEU A 328 -6.82 -13.88 -5.54
C LEU A 328 -7.85 -12.75 -5.62
N GLY A 329 -7.60 -11.74 -6.45
CA GLY A 329 -8.54 -10.66 -6.75
C GLY A 329 -8.72 -9.63 -5.62
N GLY A 330 -7.67 -9.39 -4.80
CA GLY A 330 -7.69 -8.28 -3.85
C GLY A 330 -7.50 -6.94 -4.56
N ARG A 331 -8.10 -5.87 -4.04
CA ARG A 331 -8.00 -4.53 -4.63
C ARG A 331 -8.20 -3.41 -3.62
N LEU A 332 -7.72 -2.23 -3.96
CA LEU A 332 -7.96 -0.95 -3.26
C LEU A 332 -8.76 0.00 -4.18
N GLY A 333 -9.22 1.11 -3.62
CA GLY A 333 -10.02 2.10 -4.33
C GLY A 333 -11.49 2.05 -3.95
N PRO A 334 -12.40 2.54 -4.80
CA PRO A 334 -13.83 2.61 -4.48
C PRO A 334 -14.44 1.26 -4.11
N ASP A 335 -14.00 0.20 -4.78
CA ASP A 335 -14.44 -1.18 -4.57
C ASP A 335 -13.42 -2.00 -3.76
N ALA A 336 -12.74 -1.36 -2.79
CA ALA A 336 -11.71 -1.99 -1.99
C ALA A 336 -12.20 -3.30 -1.36
N GLY A 337 -11.46 -4.38 -1.61
CA GLY A 337 -11.82 -5.72 -1.16
C GLY A 337 -10.61 -6.62 -0.96
N PHE A 338 -10.83 -7.72 -0.26
CA PHE A 338 -9.77 -8.67 0.03
C PHE A 338 -9.83 -9.86 -0.92
N GLY A 339 -8.66 -10.32 -1.34
CA GLY A 339 -8.53 -11.45 -2.23
C GLY A 339 -9.29 -12.70 -1.73
N ARG A 340 -9.98 -13.33 -2.66
CA ARG A 340 -10.73 -14.58 -2.46
C ARG A 340 -9.77 -15.69 -2.03
N LYS A 341 -10.08 -16.30 -0.91
CA LYS A 341 -9.35 -17.44 -0.40
C LYS A 341 -10.09 -18.73 -0.75
N LEU A 342 -9.57 -19.49 -1.68
CA LEU A 342 -10.14 -20.80 -2.01
C LEU A 342 -9.85 -21.80 -0.90
N ARG A 343 -10.85 -22.65 -0.60
CA ARG A 343 -10.70 -23.69 0.42
C ARG A 343 -9.63 -24.69 0.01
N ALA A 344 -8.70 -24.97 0.93
CA ALA A 344 -7.59 -25.88 0.75
C ALA A 344 -6.59 -25.54 -0.37
N LEU A 345 -6.73 -24.37 -1.03
CA LEU A 345 -5.75 -23.94 -2.02
C LEU A 345 -4.48 -23.45 -1.30
N LYS A 346 -3.49 -24.34 -1.30
CA LYS A 346 -2.13 -24.05 -0.85
C LYS A 346 -1.17 -24.60 -1.91
N VAL A 347 -0.07 -23.94 -2.08
CA VAL A 347 1.01 -24.35 -2.99
C VAL A 347 2.32 -24.42 -2.21
N THR A 348 3.16 -25.40 -2.52
CA THR A 348 4.53 -25.39 -2.02
C THR A 348 5.28 -24.20 -2.61
N ALA A 349 6.38 -23.81 -1.98
CA ALA A 349 7.17 -22.69 -2.50
C ALA A 349 7.72 -22.98 -3.90
N ASP A 350 8.01 -24.22 -4.22
CA ASP A 350 8.55 -24.64 -5.51
C ASP A 350 7.45 -24.76 -6.59
N GLU A 351 6.20 -25.02 -6.21
CA GLU A 351 5.05 -25.03 -7.12
C GLU A 351 4.51 -23.62 -7.43
N MET A 352 4.90 -22.59 -6.66
CA MET A 352 4.38 -21.24 -6.78
C MET A 352 4.51 -20.65 -8.21
N PRO A 353 5.64 -20.74 -8.92
CA PRO A 353 5.75 -20.21 -10.29
C PRO A 353 4.77 -20.88 -11.25
N ALA A 354 4.75 -22.22 -11.31
CA ALA A 354 3.86 -22.94 -12.19
C ALA A 354 2.36 -22.68 -11.90
N TYR A 355 2.02 -22.47 -10.63
CA TYR A 355 0.67 -22.06 -10.24
C TYR A 355 0.31 -20.68 -10.81
N VAL A 356 1.20 -19.68 -10.63
CA VAL A 356 0.95 -18.30 -11.13
C VAL A 356 0.84 -18.30 -12.65
N GLU A 357 1.73 -18.99 -13.34
CA GLU A 357 1.73 -19.13 -14.81
C GLU A 357 0.39 -19.68 -15.30
N ARG A 358 -0.11 -20.75 -14.69
CA ARG A 358 -1.40 -21.35 -15.05
C ARG A 358 -2.56 -20.38 -14.82
N VAL A 359 -2.63 -19.72 -13.67
CA VAL A 359 -3.70 -18.74 -13.38
C VAL A 359 -3.66 -17.55 -14.34
N LEU A 360 -2.48 -17.04 -14.66
CA LEU A 360 -2.33 -15.94 -15.61
C LEU A 360 -2.65 -16.37 -17.05
N GLN A 361 -2.35 -17.62 -17.42
CA GLN A 361 -2.77 -18.18 -18.71
C GLN A 361 -4.30 -18.23 -18.79
N ASN A 362 -4.98 -18.78 -17.77
CA ASN A 362 -6.44 -18.84 -17.71
C ASN A 362 -7.06 -17.44 -17.76
N PHE A 363 -6.53 -16.48 -16.98
CA PHE A 363 -6.95 -15.08 -17.03
C PHE A 363 -6.81 -14.50 -18.45
N SER A 364 -5.66 -14.69 -19.07
CA SER A 364 -5.42 -14.17 -20.42
C SER A 364 -6.36 -14.76 -21.47
N ASP A 365 -6.76 -16.01 -21.31
CA ASP A 365 -7.62 -16.73 -22.27
C ASP A 365 -9.12 -16.47 -22.02
N GLU A 366 -9.51 -16.17 -20.77
CA GLU A 366 -10.91 -16.05 -20.35
C GLU A 366 -11.39 -14.61 -20.12
N ARG A 367 -10.46 -13.61 -20.01
CA ARG A 367 -10.83 -12.22 -19.71
C ARG A 367 -11.63 -11.58 -20.83
N ASP A 368 -12.58 -10.73 -20.48
CA ASP A 368 -13.38 -9.95 -21.42
C ASP A 368 -12.73 -8.59 -21.69
N GLY A 369 -12.09 -8.44 -22.86
CA GLY A 369 -11.50 -7.16 -23.28
C GLY A 369 -10.46 -6.62 -22.30
N ALA A 370 -10.73 -5.46 -21.69
CA ALA A 370 -9.86 -4.80 -20.72
C ALA A 370 -10.20 -5.11 -19.25
N GLU A 371 -10.90 -6.22 -19.00
CA GLU A 371 -11.28 -6.66 -17.66
C GLU A 371 -10.07 -6.78 -16.74
N SER A 372 -10.18 -6.27 -15.50
CA SER A 372 -9.13 -6.40 -14.49
C SER A 372 -9.04 -7.84 -13.98
N PHE A 373 -7.87 -8.19 -13.44
CA PHE A 373 -7.70 -9.52 -12.81
C PHE A 373 -8.67 -9.74 -11.65
N ALA A 374 -8.92 -8.72 -10.84
CA ALA A 374 -9.86 -8.81 -9.73
C ALA A 374 -11.30 -9.06 -10.19
N ASP A 375 -11.76 -8.39 -11.24
CA ASP A 375 -13.11 -8.60 -11.81
C ASP A 375 -13.24 -9.99 -12.42
N TRP A 376 -12.22 -10.46 -13.15
CA TRP A 376 -12.19 -11.85 -13.65
C TRP A 376 -12.28 -12.87 -12.51
N VAL A 377 -11.54 -12.70 -11.43
CA VAL A 377 -11.58 -13.62 -10.27
C VAL A 377 -12.97 -13.69 -9.64
N GLU A 378 -13.74 -12.60 -9.64
CA GLU A 378 -15.11 -12.60 -9.10
C GLU A 378 -16.05 -13.52 -9.87
N ARG A 379 -15.93 -13.59 -11.21
CA ARG A 379 -16.79 -14.39 -12.08
C ARG A 379 -16.21 -15.76 -12.48
N ALA A 380 -14.88 -15.92 -12.39
CA ALA A 380 -14.20 -17.13 -12.81
C ALA A 380 -14.65 -18.37 -12.03
N GLN A 381 -14.73 -19.49 -12.72
CA GLN A 381 -14.99 -20.77 -12.09
C GLN A 381 -13.80 -21.18 -11.20
N GLU A 382 -14.06 -21.96 -10.15
CA GLU A 382 -13.01 -22.33 -9.20
C GLU A 382 -11.88 -23.14 -9.87
N GLU A 383 -12.19 -23.91 -10.90
CA GLU A 383 -11.25 -24.69 -11.70
C GLU A 383 -10.20 -23.80 -12.38
N SER A 384 -10.60 -22.64 -12.93
CA SER A 384 -9.69 -21.70 -13.57
C SER A 384 -8.77 -20.99 -12.57
N LEU A 385 -9.14 -20.97 -11.29
CA LEU A 385 -8.39 -20.34 -10.19
C LEU A 385 -7.45 -21.31 -9.45
N ARG A 386 -7.55 -22.62 -9.75
CA ARG A 386 -6.74 -23.69 -9.14
C ARG A 386 -5.63 -24.12 -10.10
#